data_e8a022087d637f7b854bed1b7e070915
#
_entry.id   e8a022087d637f7b854bed1b7e070915
#
_cell.length_a   1.000
_cell.length_b   1.000
_cell.length_c   1.000
_cell.angle_alpha   90.00
_cell.angle_beta   90.00
_cell.angle_gamma   90.00
#
_symmetry.space_group_name_H-M   'P 1'
#
loop_
_entity.id
_entity.type
_entity.pdbx_description
1 polymer ?
#
loop_
_entity_poly.entity_id
_entity_poly.type
_entity_poly.pdbx_seq_one_letter_code
_entity_poly.pdbx_strand_id
1 'polypeptide(L)'
;MSLRKNKFTLKRLKSKNTLDALFSNKNSHNTKNLVLKILKKENALFLFAGVSVPKKNFKKAVERNKIKRQLRQGLKNIENKLPFGGSCMLIYKGKKLPLTAEVIDETEALFF
;
A
#
# COMPACT_ATOMS: atom_id res chain seq x y z
N MET A 1 -20.89 -18.29 15.05
CA MET A 1 -19.60 -17.85 15.00
C MET A 1 -19.47 -16.66 14.09
N SER A 2 -18.58 -15.87 14.37
CA SER A 2 -18.37 -14.73 13.53
C SER A 2 -17.64 -15.13 12.27
N LEU A 3 -18.16 -14.67 11.18
CA LEU A 3 -17.53 -14.89 9.92
C LEU A 3 -16.77 -13.69 9.45
N ARG A 4 -16.66 -12.69 10.30
CA ARG A 4 -15.93 -11.52 9.95
C ARG A 4 -14.47 -11.83 9.78
N LYS A 5 -13.94 -11.57 8.63
CA LYS A 5 -12.56 -11.88 8.31
C LYS A 5 -11.59 -10.80 8.70
N ASN A 6 -12.06 -9.57 8.81
CA ASN A 6 -11.22 -8.51 9.33
C ASN A 6 -12.10 -7.46 10.00
N LYS A 7 -11.45 -6.61 10.78
CA LYS A 7 -12.13 -5.52 11.47
C LYS A 7 -11.95 -4.19 10.77
N PHE A 8 -11.19 -4.16 9.70
CA PHE A 8 -10.77 -2.93 9.08
C PHE A 8 -11.32 -2.80 7.68
N THR A 9 -11.79 -1.62 7.35
CA THR A 9 -12.27 -1.32 6.00
C THR A 9 -11.18 -0.56 5.28
N LEU A 10 -10.84 -1.00 4.07
CA LEU A 10 -9.84 -0.35 3.26
C LEU A 10 -10.41 0.93 2.66
N LYS A 11 -9.71 2.04 2.85
CA LYS A 11 -10.09 3.33 2.32
C LYS A 11 -8.90 3.98 1.63
N ARG A 12 -9.16 4.91 0.71
CA ARG A 12 -8.11 5.63 0.04
C ARG A 12 -7.55 6.73 0.94
N LEU A 13 -6.23 6.78 1.05
CA LEU A 13 -5.57 7.81 1.84
C LEU A 13 -5.59 9.13 1.08
N LYS A 14 -6.15 10.17 1.70
CA LYS A 14 -6.24 11.50 1.10
C LYS A 14 -5.62 12.59 1.95
N SER A 15 -5.31 12.31 3.20
CA SER A 15 -4.79 13.31 4.11
C SER A 15 -3.32 13.62 3.82
N LYS A 16 -3.03 14.87 3.52
CA LYS A 16 -1.67 15.31 3.25
C LYS A 16 -0.80 15.23 4.50
N ASN A 17 -1.36 15.58 5.66
CA ASN A 17 -0.62 15.52 6.91
C ASN A 17 -0.22 14.07 7.22
N THR A 18 -1.11 13.12 6.95
CA THR A 18 -0.81 11.72 7.16
C THR A 18 0.26 11.24 6.20
N LEU A 19 0.22 11.71 4.95
CA LEU A 19 1.25 11.38 3.97
C LEU A 19 2.63 11.83 4.45
N ASP A 20 2.71 13.06 4.95
CA ASP A 20 3.98 13.58 5.46
C ASP A 20 4.47 12.75 6.64
N ALA A 21 3.58 12.39 7.55
CA ALA A 21 3.92 11.56 8.69
C ALA A 21 4.43 10.19 8.25
N LEU A 22 3.81 9.60 7.23
CA LEU A 22 4.22 8.30 6.72
C LEU A 22 5.60 8.37 6.07
N PHE A 23 5.88 9.42 5.30
CA PHE A 23 7.19 9.55 4.67
C PHE A 23 8.30 9.80 5.71
N SER A 24 7.96 10.43 6.82
CA SER A 24 8.91 10.67 7.90
C SER A 24 9.08 9.46 8.82
N ASN A 25 8.18 8.50 8.74
CA ASN A 25 8.18 7.36 9.63
C ASN A 25 9.24 6.34 9.20
N LYS A 26 10.01 5.85 10.17
CA LYS A 26 11.06 4.88 9.89
C LYS A 26 10.55 3.44 9.83
N ASN A 27 9.31 3.20 10.23
CA ASN A 27 8.74 1.87 10.21
C ASN A 27 8.35 1.52 8.78
N SER A 28 9.18 0.72 8.13
CA SER A 28 8.90 0.29 6.77
C SER A 28 9.25 -1.17 6.59
N HIS A 29 8.51 -1.81 5.71
CA HIS A 29 8.77 -3.19 5.32
C HIS A 29 9.11 -3.18 3.84
N ASN A 30 10.06 -4.01 3.45
CA ASN A 30 10.56 -4.00 2.09
C ASN A 30 10.50 -5.37 1.45
N THR A 31 10.14 -5.40 0.18
CA THR A 31 10.35 -6.55 -0.67
C THR A 31 11.29 -6.13 -1.79
N LYS A 32 11.48 -6.97 -2.78
CA LYS A 32 12.37 -6.66 -3.90
C LYS A 32 11.99 -5.35 -4.60
N ASN A 33 10.71 -5.13 -4.83
CA ASN A 33 10.25 -3.99 -5.61
C ASN A 33 9.34 -3.03 -4.87
N LEU A 34 8.95 -3.36 -3.64
CA LEU A 34 7.96 -2.56 -2.90
C LEU A 34 8.47 -2.13 -1.54
N VAL A 35 8.00 -0.98 -1.10
CA VAL A 35 8.20 -0.51 0.27
C VAL A 35 6.82 -0.22 0.85
N LEU A 36 6.56 -0.72 2.05
CA LEU A 36 5.32 -0.43 2.77
C LEU A 36 5.66 0.36 4.03
N LYS A 37 5.16 1.59 4.08
CA LYS A 37 5.28 2.42 5.28
C LYS A 37 3.97 2.37 6.04
N ILE A 38 4.05 2.18 7.35
CA ILE A 38 2.87 1.93 8.17
C ILE A 38 2.81 2.91 9.32
N LEU A 39 1.62 3.39 9.60
CA LEU A 39 1.33 4.19 10.76
C LEU A 39 0.10 3.58 11.41
N LYS A 40 0.32 2.65 12.34
CA LYS A 40 -0.77 1.94 13.02
C LYS A 40 -1.49 2.86 13.98
N LYS A 41 -2.79 2.64 14.13
CA LYS A 41 -3.61 3.41 15.05
C LYS A 41 -4.51 2.46 15.82
N GLU A 42 -4.44 2.55 17.14
CA GLU A 42 -5.32 1.75 17.99
C GLU A 42 -6.75 2.19 17.83
N ASN A 43 -7.66 1.24 17.95
CA ASN A 43 -9.10 1.49 17.82
C ASN A 43 -9.53 2.00 16.45
N ALA A 44 -8.67 1.86 15.45
CA ALA A 44 -9.03 2.24 14.09
C ALA A 44 -10.03 1.25 13.51
N LEU A 45 -10.98 1.78 12.75
CA LEU A 45 -11.93 0.94 12.01
C LEU A 45 -11.54 0.84 10.54
N PHE A 46 -10.63 1.70 10.12
CA PHE A 46 -10.22 1.79 8.72
C PHE A 46 -8.73 1.64 8.56
N LEU A 47 -8.33 1.16 7.41
CA LEU A 47 -6.94 1.29 6.97
C LEU A 47 -6.95 2.22 5.76
N PHE A 48 -6.34 3.39 5.91
CA PHE A 48 -6.21 4.34 4.82
C PHE A 48 -4.92 4.03 4.08
N ALA A 49 -5.03 3.64 2.84
CA ALA A 49 -3.88 3.24 2.04
C ALA A 49 -3.68 4.14 0.84
N GLY A 50 -2.44 4.54 0.63
CA GLY A 50 -2.03 5.29 -0.54
C GLY A 50 -1.01 4.51 -1.34
N VAL A 51 -0.83 4.91 -2.59
CA VAL A 51 0.17 4.30 -3.47
C VAL A 51 1.03 5.40 -4.08
N SER A 52 2.29 5.07 -4.32
CA SER A 52 3.24 6.04 -4.86
C SER A 52 4.23 5.39 -5.81
N VAL A 53 4.58 6.10 -6.87
CA VAL A 53 5.58 5.67 -7.83
C VAL A 53 6.50 6.86 -8.08
N PRO A 54 7.81 6.76 -7.76
CA PRO A 54 8.73 7.87 -7.93
C PRO A 54 8.88 8.31 -9.38
N LYS A 55 8.82 9.62 -9.60
CA LYS A 55 9.00 10.18 -10.94
C LYS A 55 10.37 9.89 -11.54
N LYS A 56 11.38 9.80 -10.70
CA LYS A 56 12.73 9.58 -11.19
C LYS A 56 12.89 8.23 -11.88
N ASN A 57 12.09 7.24 -11.50
CA ASN A 57 12.15 5.92 -12.10
C ASN A 57 11.21 5.78 -13.30
N PHE A 58 10.13 6.56 -13.33
CA PHE A 58 9.13 6.50 -14.39
C PHE A 58 8.68 7.92 -14.72
N LYS A 59 9.28 8.50 -15.73
CA LYS A 59 8.99 9.89 -16.10
C LYS A 59 7.64 10.07 -16.76
N LYS A 60 7.15 9.04 -17.42
CA LYS A 60 5.85 9.13 -18.12
C LYS A 60 4.72 8.90 -17.13
N ALA A 61 3.75 9.83 -17.14
CA ALA A 61 2.60 9.72 -16.27
C ALA A 61 1.79 8.46 -16.53
N VAL A 62 1.71 8.06 -17.80
CA VAL A 62 0.97 6.85 -18.19
C VAL A 62 1.53 5.61 -17.48
N GLU A 63 2.85 5.51 -17.42
CA GLU A 63 3.50 4.39 -16.75
C GLU A 63 3.26 4.42 -15.25
N ARG A 64 3.41 5.60 -14.63
CA ARG A 64 3.15 5.73 -13.20
C ARG A 64 1.71 5.37 -12.85
N ASN A 65 0.77 5.82 -13.67
CA ASN A 65 -0.64 5.54 -13.42
C ASN A 65 -0.95 4.05 -13.54
N LYS A 66 -0.31 3.39 -14.50
CA LYS A 66 -0.46 1.94 -14.66
C LYS A 66 0.02 1.20 -13.42
N ILE A 67 1.20 1.57 -12.92
CA ILE A 67 1.78 0.93 -11.73
C ILE A 67 0.90 1.21 -10.51
N LYS A 68 0.42 2.45 -10.35
CA LYS A 68 -0.48 2.77 -9.24
C LYS A 68 -1.74 1.90 -9.25
N ARG A 69 -2.28 1.66 -10.44
CA ARG A 69 -3.45 0.80 -10.59
C ARG A 69 -3.12 -0.62 -10.14
N GLN A 70 -1.94 -1.12 -10.51
CA GLN A 70 -1.49 -2.44 -10.10
C GLN A 70 -1.31 -2.53 -8.58
N LEU A 71 -0.74 -1.48 -7.97
CA LEU A 71 -0.57 -1.41 -6.52
C LEU A 71 -1.92 -1.45 -5.80
N ARG A 72 -2.89 -0.70 -6.31
CA ARG A 72 -4.23 -0.69 -5.73
C ARG A 72 -4.90 -2.06 -5.87
N GLN A 73 -4.62 -2.76 -6.95
CA GLN A 73 -5.15 -4.09 -7.16
C GLN A 73 -4.56 -5.08 -6.14
N GLY A 74 -3.28 -4.93 -5.83
CA GLY A 74 -2.66 -5.72 -4.78
C GLY A 74 -3.30 -5.48 -3.42
N LEU A 75 -3.58 -4.22 -3.10
CA LEU A 75 -4.24 -3.89 -1.85
C LEU A 75 -5.67 -4.45 -1.81
N LYS A 76 -6.37 -4.37 -2.92
CA LYS A 76 -7.73 -4.90 -2.99
C LYS A 76 -7.76 -6.41 -2.79
N ASN A 77 -6.72 -7.10 -3.25
CA ASN A 77 -6.61 -8.53 -3.09
C ASN A 77 -6.60 -8.97 -1.63
N ILE A 78 -6.12 -8.12 -0.74
CA ILE A 78 -6.03 -8.43 0.69
C ILE A 78 -7.00 -7.65 1.56
N GLU A 79 -7.95 -6.91 0.95
CA GLU A 79 -8.83 -6.04 1.73
C GLU A 79 -9.72 -6.78 2.71
N ASN A 80 -9.97 -8.07 2.48
CA ASN A 80 -10.80 -8.86 3.38
C ASN A 80 -10.04 -9.45 4.57
N LYS A 81 -8.74 -9.24 4.64
CA LYS A 81 -7.93 -9.82 5.71
C LYS A 81 -6.83 -8.88 6.18
N LEU A 82 -7.16 -7.59 6.23
CA LEU A 82 -6.21 -6.58 6.69
C LEU A 82 -5.81 -6.82 8.14
N PRO A 83 -4.50 -6.85 8.44
CA PRO A 83 -4.03 -7.19 9.78
C PRO A 83 -3.98 -6.03 10.77
N PHE A 84 -4.13 -4.79 10.31
CA PHE A 84 -4.08 -3.63 11.18
C PHE A 84 -4.90 -2.48 10.60
N GLY A 85 -5.19 -1.50 11.46
CA GLY A 85 -5.83 -0.27 11.04
C GLY A 85 -4.88 0.91 11.20
N GLY A 86 -5.26 2.04 10.62
CA GLY A 86 -4.48 3.25 10.64
C GLY A 86 -4.23 3.75 9.23
N SER A 87 -2.96 3.97 8.90
CA SER A 87 -2.59 4.48 7.57
C SER A 87 -1.36 3.76 7.05
N CYS A 88 -1.27 3.62 5.75
CA CYS A 88 -0.09 3.04 5.13
C CYS A 88 0.13 3.62 3.73
N MET A 89 1.35 3.48 3.24
CA MET A 89 1.72 3.93 1.91
C MET A 89 2.50 2.81 1.24
N LEU A 90 2.02 2.37 0.09
CA LEU A 90 2.68 1.34 -0.70
C LEU A 90 3.43 2.03 -1.84
N ILE A 91 4.74 1.85 -1.86
CA ILE A 91 5.62 2.54 -2.80
C ILE A 91 6.31 1.53 -3.70
N TYR A 92 6.25 1.76 -5.01
CA TYR A 92 6.97 0.93 -5.96
C TYR A 92 8.36 1.50 -6.16
N LYS A 93 9.39 0.72 -5.84
CA LYS A 93 10.78 1.17 -5.97
C LYS A 93 11.53 0.53 -7.12
N GLY A 94 10.87 -0.34 -7.89
CA GLY A 94 11.49 -0.96 -9.05
C GLY A 94 11.69 0.02 -10.18
N LYS A 95 12.54 -0.33 -11.13
CA LYS A 95 12.86 0.52 -12.26
C LYS A 95 12.22 0.06 -13.57
N LYS A 96 11.58 -1.10 -13.54
CA LYS A 96 10.90 -1.66 -14.71
C LYS A 96 9.41 -1.78 -14.42
N LEU A 97 8.61 -1.77 -15.47
CA LEU A 97 7.18 -1.99 -15.32
C LEU A 97 6.94 -3.40 -14.78
N PRO A 98 6.21 -3.54 -13.67
CA PRO A 98 5.99 -4.86 -13.08
C PRO A 98 4.85 -5.61 -13.74
N LEU A 99 4.83 -6.93 -13.52
CA LEU A 99 3.66 -7.72 -13.85
C LEU A 99 2.68 -7.63 -12.68
N THR A 100 1.39 -7.58 -13.01
CA THR A 100 0.35 -7.46 -11.99
C THR A 100 0.43 -8.58 -10.96
N ALA A 101 0.66 -9.82 -11.41
CA ALA A 101 0.76 -10.95 -10.50
C ALA A 101 1.91 -10.78 -9.50
N GLU A 102 3.03 -10.24 -9.93
CA GLU A 102 4.17 -9.98 -9.05
C GLU A 102 3.82 -8.94 -7.99
N VAL A 103 3.12 -7.88 -8.41
CA VAL A 103 2.72 -6.83 -7.47
C VAL A 103 1.77 -7.39 -6.42
N ILE A 104 0.82 -8.20 -6.83
CA ILE A 104 -0.13 -8.82 -5.91
C ILE A 104 0.60 -9.70 -4.90
N ASP A 105 1.51 -10.55 -5.37
CA ASP A 105 2.26 -11.46 -4.50
C ASP A 105 3.14 -10.69 -3.52
N GLU A 106 3.84 -9.66 -3.98
CA GLU A 106 4.71 -8.87 -3.10
C GLU A 106 3.89 -8.08 -2.09
N THR A 107 2.74 -7.57 -2.48
CA THR A 107 1.86 -6.83 -1.56
C THR A 107 1.39 -7.76 -0.44
N GLU A 108 0.98 -8.96 -0.79
CA GLU A 108 0.55 -9.93 0.20
C GLU A 108 1.69 -10.27 1.16
N ALA A 109 2.89 -10.46 0.63
CA ALA A 109 4.06 -10.75 1.45
C ALA A 109 4.39 -9.61 2.42
N LEU A 110 4.16 -8.35 2.00
CA LEU A 110 4.42 -7.21 2.85
C LEU A 110 3.47 -7.12 4.04
N PHE A 111 2.24 -7.57 3.87
CA PHE A 111 1.24 -7.48 4.92
C PHE A 111 1.23 -8.73 5.81
N PHE A 112 1.77 -9.81 5.34
CA PHE A 112 1.78 -11.09 6.02
C PHE A 112 3.14 -11.76 5.95
#